data_46255f490af592a122432a994a8ef088
#
_entry.id   46255f490af592a122432a994a8ef088
#
_cell.length_a   1.000
_cell.length_b   1.000
_cell.length_c   1.000
_cell.angle_alpha   90.00
_cell.angle_beta   90.00
_cell.angle_gamma   90.00
#
_symmetry.space_group_name_H-M   'P 1'
#
loop_
_entity.id
_entity.type
_entity.pdbx_description
1 polymer ?
#
loop_
_entity_poly.entity_id
_entity_poly.type
_entity_poly.pdbx_seq_one_letter_code
_entity_poly.pdbx_strand_id
1 'polypeptide(L)'
;MRIAIDARLNAYRIGGISAYTRQIATAMAAQTSDDLLFLQHRSQQRPLVVAPHTRRVTLYTPPHHRFENWTLPLEISRLRLDVLHCPDFIAPRHRPCPAVVTIHDLAFLRFPAILDADARRYYAQVRTTVRHADAIIAVSRTTRDDICALLDVPPERVDVVYEAADPMFAPQPVPAGTVRLINRQRLAADQFMLFVSTLEPRKNIPTLLRGLQICRDRMPATPYHLVLAGARGWLDQPVFDAIRELQLTDQVTVLGSVSRHDLRWLYNACRFYVNPSLYEGFGLPLLEALVCGAPALASDIGSLREVGGEAACFVPTGDEAAWADAIDRLWHDADERNRRSASGTVQAGRFAWQHAAQATLAIYRRVARR
;
A
#
# COMPACT_ATOMS: atom_id res chain seq x y z
N MET A 1 10.33 -18.59 -21.03
CA MET A 1 10.38 -19.15 -19.66
C MET A 1 8.96 -19.49 -19.21
N ARG A 2 8.86 -20.40 -18.26
CA ARG A 2 7.60 -20.72 -17.59
C ARG A 2 7.62 -20.17 -16.17
N ILE A 3 6.88 -19.10 -15.94
CA ILE A 3 6.90 -18.30 -14.72
C ILE A 3 5.59 -18.55 -13.97
N ALA A 4 5.67 -18.99 -12.72
CA ALA A 4 4.51 -19.07 -11.85
C ALA A 4 4.46 -17.87 -10.90
N ILE A 5 3.28 -17.30 -10.74
CA ILE A 5 3.00 -16.22 -9.78
C ILE A 5 1.95 -16.72 -8.80
N ASP A 6 2.28 -16.73 -7.51
CA ASP A 6 1.36 -17.15 -6.47
C ASP A 6 0.28 -16.07 -6.24
N ALA A 7 -0.91 -16.35 -6.73
CA ALA A 7 -2.06 -15.48 -6.62
C ALA A 7 -3.16 -16.04 -5.70
N ARG A 8 -2.84 -17.06 -4.88
CA ARG A 8 -3.81 -17.72 -4.00
C ARG A 8 -4.41 -16.76 -2.97
N LEU A 9 -3.63 -15.76 -2.51
CA LEU A 9 -4.09 -14.76 -1.55
C LEU A 9 -5.25 -13.93 -2.07
N ASN A 10 -5.34 -13.73 -3.38
CA ASN A 10 -6.44 -12.97 -4.03
C ASN A 10 -7.82 -13.59 -3.81
N ALA A 11 -7.89 -14.86 -3.41
CA ALA A 11 -9.14 -15.55 -3.07
C ALA A 11 -9.67 -15.22 -1.67
N TYR A 12 -8.81 -14.73 -0.77
CA TYR A 12 -9.11 -14.61 0.66
C TYR A 12 -9.09 -13.17 1.18
N ARG A 13 -8.32 -12.29 0.55
CA ARG A 13 -8.15 -10.91 1.01
C ARG A 13 -8.27 -9.91 -0.13
N ILE A 14 -9.06 -8.87 0.12
CA ILE A 14 -9.05 -7.65 -0.69
C ILE A 14 -8.14 -6.68 0.07
N GLY A 15 -6.95 -6.41 -0.46
CA GLY A 15 -5.96 -5.55 0.21
C GLY A 15 -4.78 -5.22 -0.70
N GLY A 16 -3.78 -4.52 -0.17
CA GLY A 16 -2.60 -4.05 -0.92
C GLY A 16 -1.88 -5.16 -1.69
N ILE A 17 -1.54 -6.28 -1.03
CA ILE A 17 -0.82 -7.41 -1.67
C ILE A 17 -1.63 -8.02 -2.82
N SER A 18 -2.95 -8.20 -2.64
CA SER A 18 -3.82 -8.73 -3.69
C SER A 18 -3.97 -7.75 -4.87
N ALA A 19 -3.99 -6.45 -4.60
CA ALA A 19 -3.99 -5.41 -5.62
C ALA A 19 -2.65 -5.41 -6.37
N TYR A 20 -1.52 -5.41 -5.66
CA TYR A 20 -0.18 -5.54 -6.23
C TYR A 20 -0.08 -6.75 -7.15
N THR A 21 -0.44 -7.94 -6.66
CA THR A 21 -0.37 -9.19 -7.42
C THR A 21 -1.13 -9.10 -8.75
N ARG A 22 -2.31 -8.51 -8.74
CA ARG A 22 -3.12 -8.33 -9.96
C ARG A 22 -2.48 -7.33 -10.91
N GLN A 23 -2.03 -6.18 -10.41
CA GLN A 23 -1.47 -5.12 -11.25
C GLN A 23 -0.15 -5.54 -11.89
N ILE A 24 0.77 -6.14 -11.10
CA ILE A 24 2.05 -6.61 -11.62
C ILE A 24 1.86 -7.74 -12.65
N ALA A 25 0.93 -8.68 -12.37
CA ALA A 25 0.59 -9.77 -13.29
C ALA A 25 0.02 -9.23 -14.61
N THR A 26 -0.87 -8.24 -14.55
CA THR A 26 -1.45 -7.60 -15.72
C THR A 26 -0.38 -6.88 -16.55
N ALA A 27 0.50 -6.11 -15.88
CA ALA A 27 1.57 -5.39 -16.55
C ALA A 27 2.62 -6.32 -17.19
N MET A 28 2.94 -7.45 -16.52
CA MET A 28 3.83 -8.46 -17.09
C MET A 28 3.23 -9.14 -18.30
N ALA A 29 1.95 -9.52 -18.25
CA ALA A 29 1.26 -10.15 -19.37
C ALA A 29 1.26 -9.28 -20.64
N ALA A 30 1.33 -7.96 -20.49
CA ALA A 30 1.45 -7.02 -21.60
C ALA A 30 2.89 -6.85 -22.15
N GLN A 31 3.92 -7.36 -21.43
CA GLN A 31 5.33 -7.08 -21.75
C GLN A 31 6.19 -8.31 -22.06
N THR A 32 5.67 -9.51 -21.88
CA THR A 32 6.40 -10.74 -22.18
C THR A 32 5.55 -11.72 -22.97
N SER A 33 6.21 -12.54 -23.77
CA SER A 33 5.64 -13.74 -24.40
C SER A 33 5.95 -15.03 -23.63
N ASP A 34 6.57 -14.92 -22.45
CA ASP A 34 6.82 -16.03 -21.56
C ASP A 34 5.50 -16.65 -21.06
N ASP A 35 5.47 -17.96 -20.78
CA ASP A 35 4.30 -18.64 -20.20
C ASP A 35 4.10 -18.16 -18.76
N LEU A 36 3.04 -17.39 -18.50
CA LEU A 36 2.66 -16.94 -17.17
C LEU A 36 1.58 -17.84 -16.57
N LEU A 37 1.92 -18.51 -15.47
CA LEU A 37 1.03 -19.38 -14.72
C LEU A 37 0.59 -18.69 -13.43
N PHE A 38 -0.70 -18.37 -13.31
CA PHE A 38 -1.24 -17.78 -12.07
C PHE A 38 -1.76 -18.92 -11.18
N LEU A 39 -1.05 -19.15 -10.08
CA LEU A 39 -1.42 -20.14 -9.07
C LEU A 39 -2.58 -19.57 -8.24
N GLN A 40 -3.79 -20.03 -8.49
CA GLN A 40 -5.00 -19.53 -7.85
C GLN A 40 -5.66 -20.62 -7.00
N HIS A 41 -6.16 -20.24 -5.83
CA HIS A 41 -6.94 -21.17 -5.02
C HIS A 41 -8.24 -21.56 -5.73
N ARG A 42 -8.70 -22.79 -5.52
CA ARG A 42 -9.90 -23.35 -6.15
C ARG A 42 -11.17 -22.52 -5.97
N SER A 43 -11.28 -21.78 -4.88
CA SER A 43 -12.44 -20.88 -4.62
C SER A 43 -12.51 -19.69 -5.58
N GLN A 44 -11.40 -19.31 -6.20
CA GLN A 44 -11.35 -18.23 -7.18
C GLN A 44 -11.56 -18.78 -8.59
N GLN A 45 -12.79 -18.74 -9.09
CA GLN A 45 -13.15 -19.37 -10.36
C GLN A 45 -12.66 -18.57 -11.58
N ARG A 46 -12.60 -17.24 -11.49
CA ARG A 46 -12.18 -16.40 -12.62
C ARG A 46 -10.67 -16.29 -12.69
N PRO A 47 -10.08 -16.36 -13.92
CA PRO A 47 -8.66 -16.09 -14.11
C PRO A 47 -8.28 -14.70 -13.57
N LEU A 48 -7.07 -14.59 -13.00
CA LEU A 48 -6.53 -13.30 -12.50
C LEU A 48 -6.29 -12.33 -13.65
N VAL A 49 -5.70 -12.83 -14.74
CA VAL A 49 -5.42 -12.12 -15.99
C VAL A 49 -5.78 -13.03 -17.15
N VAL A 50 -6.28 -12.45 -18.24
CA VAL A 50 -6.60 -13.17 -19.48
C VAL A 50 -5.78 -12.55 -20.61
N ALA A 51 -4.80 -13.31 -21.12
CA ALA A 51 -3.96 -12.97 -22.26
C ALA A 51 -3.49 -14.27 -22.95
N PRO A 52 -2.99 -14.24 -24.21
CA PRO A 52 -2.68 -15.47 -24.99
C PRO A 52 -1.70 -16.43 -24.32
N HIS A 53 -0.71 -15.92 -23.58
CA HIS A 53 0.34 -16.70 -22.90
C HIS A 53 0.10 -16.79 -21.39
N THR A 54 -1.12 -16.57 -20.92
CA THR A 54 -1.46 -16.65 -19.51
C THR A 54 -2.34 -17.86 -19.23
N ARG A 55 -2.11 -18.53 -18.11
CA ARG A 55 -2.89 -19.70 -17.69
C ARG A 55 -3.17 -19.66 -16.19
N ARG A 56 -4.43 -19.87 -15.83
CA ARG A 56 -4.81 -20.19 -14.45
C ARG A 56 -4.41 -21.61 -14.10
N VAL A 57 -3.74 -21.78 -12.97
CA VAL A 57 -3.47 -23.08 -12.35
C VAL A 57 -4.24 -23.17 -11.05
N THR A 58 -5.16 -24.12 -10.96
CA THR A 58 -5.98 -24.31 -9.76
C THR A 58 -5.21 -25.09 -8.71
N LEU A 59 -5.07 -24.53 -7.52
CA LEU A 59 -4.45 -25.16 -6.37
C LEU A 59 -5.47 -25.34 -5.23
N TYR A 60 -5.23 -26.35 -4.39
CA TYR A 60 -6.06 -26.70 -3.26
C TYR A 60 -5.47 -26.21 -1.93
N THR A 61 -4.15 -26.07 -1.84
CA THR A 61 -3.45 -25.55 -0.67
C THR A 61 -3.85 -24.09 -0.41
N PRO A 62 -4.50 -23.74 0.72
CA PRO A 62 -4.78 -22.37 1.07
C PRO A 62 -3.47 -21.60 1.32
N PRO A 63 -3.39 -20.29 1.02
CA PRO A 63 -2.28 -19.46 1.47
C PRO A 63 -2.29 -19.37 3.00
N HIS A 64 -1.10 -19.20 3.59
CA HIS A 64 -0.91 -19.02 5.03
C HIS A 64 -1.32 -20.23 5.88
N HIS A 65 -1.34 -21.42 5.27
CA HIS A 65 -1.68 -22.64 5.97
C HIS A 65 -0.42 -23.33 6.54
N ARG A 66 -0.54 -23.92 7.74
CA ARG A 66 0.60 -24.57 8.44
C ARG A 66 1.31 -25.66 7.63
N PHE A 67 0.63 -26.31 6.69
CA PHE A 67 1.19 -27.33 5.82
C PHE A 67 1.60 -26.83 4.43
N GLU A 68 1.53 -25.53 4.19
CA GLU A 68 1.82 -24.90 2.90
C GLU A 68 3.22 -25.28 2.37
N ASN A 69 4.21 -25.31 3.25
CA ASN A 69 5.59 -25.69 2.90
C ASN A 69 5.76 -27.12 2.38
N TRP A 70 4.74 -27.98 2.57
CA TRP A 70 4.74 -29.37 2.12
C TRP A 70 3.80 -29.58 0.94
N THR A 71 2.60 -29.06 1.01
CA THR A 71 1.54 -29.30 0.04
C THR A 71 1.72 -28.48 -1.24
N LEU A 72 2.14 -27.21 -1.14
CA LEU A 72 2.39 -26.37 -2.30
C LEU A 72 3.47 -26.92 -3.23
N PRO A 73 4.65 -27.38 -2.75
CA PRO A 73 5.65 -28.03 -3.59
C PRO A 73 5.12 -29.25 -4.36
N LEU A 74 4.29 -30.07 -3.72
CA LEU A 74 3.69 -31.25 -4.38
C LEU A 74 2.74 -30.82 -5.51
N GLU A 75 1.91 -29.79 -5.31
CA GLU A 75 0.99 -29.32 -6.33
C GLU A 75 1.71 -28.68 -7.53
N ILE A 76 2.84 -27.99 -7.30
CA ILE A 76 3.58 -27.32 -8.38
C ILE A 76 4.65 -28.19 -9.04
N SER A 77 5.01 -29.36 -8.47
CA SER A 77 6.11 -30.21 -8.95
C SER A 77 6.00 -30.60 -10.43
N ARG A 78 4.77 -30.78 -10.93
CA ARG A 78 4.50 -31.19 -12.32
C ARG A 78 4.45 -30.03 -13.31
N LEU A 79 4.57 -28.79 -12.85
CA LEU A 79 4.40 -27.61 -13.70
C LEU A 79 5.65 -27.26 -14.53
N ARG A 80 6.82 -27.84 -14.23
CA ARG A 80 8.10 -27.57 -14.90
C ARG A 80 8.40 -26.08 -14.98
N LEU A 81 8.45 -25.44 -13.81
CA LEU A 81 8.64 -24.00 -13.66
C LEU A 81 10.11 -23.62 -13.79
N ASP A 82 10.38 -22.50 -14.46
CA ASP A 82 11.70 -21.86 -14.47
C ASP A 82 11.86 -20.89 -13.29
N VAL A 83 10.75 -20.27 -12.84
CA VAL A 83 10.72 -19.34 -11.70
C VAL A 83 9.36 -19.42 -11.00
N LEU A 84 9.38 -19.35 -9.67
CA LEU A 84 8.22 -19.12 -8.81
C LEU A 84 8.33 -17.74 -8.17
N HIS A 85 7.36 -16.87 -8.40
CA HIS A 85 7.23 -15.61 -7.68
C HIS A 85 6.15 -15.71 -6.61
N CYS A 86 6.52 -15.42 -5.37
CA CYS A 86 5.61 -15.26 -4.24
C CYS A 86 5.48 -13.76 -3.94
N PRO A 87 4.37 -13.09 -4.35
CA PRO A 87 4.14 -11.66 -4.12
C PRO A 87 3.91 -11.29 -2.64
N ASP A 88 3.89 -12.28 -1.78
CA ASP A 88 4.04 -12.16 -0.33
C ASP A 88 5.40 -12.74 0.08
N PHE A 89 5.85 -12.49 1.30
CA PHE A 89 7.18 -12.88 1.78
C PHE A 89 7.36 -14.40 1.99
N ILE A 90 6.36 -15.25 1.78
CA ILE A 90 6.45 -16.70 2.00
C ILE A 90 6.66 -17.44 0.68
N ALA A 91 7.79 -18.14 0.58
CA ALA A 91 8.05 -19.11 -0.45
C ALA A 91 8.33 -20.50 0.17
N PRO A 92 7.87 -21.61 -0.47
CA PRO A 92 8.14 -22.95 0.04
C PRO A 92 9.64 -23.25 0.02
N ARG A 93 10.13 -23.92 1.07
CA ARG A 93 11.56 -24.26 1.21
C ARG A 93 12.00 -25.26 0.14
N HIS A 94 11.22 -26.34 -0.03
CA HIS A 94 11.46 -27.36 -1.03
C HIS A 94 10.65 -27.02 -2.27
N ARG A 95 11.33 -26.71 -3.35
CA ARG A 95 10.70 -26.28 -4.60
C ARG A 95 11.50 -26.72 -5.80
N PRO A 96 10.85 -26.95 -6.95
CA PRO A 96 11.50 -27.47 -8.16
C PRO A 96 12.23 -26.39 -8.98
N CYS A 97 12.18 -25.11 -8.58
CA CYS A 97 12.71 -23.98 -9.33
C CYS A 97 13.14 -22.84 -8.40
N PRO A 98 13.94 -21.86 -8.88
CA PRO A 98 14.23 -20.62 -8.16
C PRO A 98 12.97 -19.89 -7.74
N ALA A 99 13.02 -19.25 -6.55
CA ALA A 99 11.93 -18.42 -6.03
C ALA A 99 12.34 -16.98 -5.84
N VAL A 100 11.46 -16.09 -6.27
CA VAL A 100 11.49 -14.65 -5.99
C VAL A 100 10.40 -14.33 -4.99
N VAL A 101 10.69 -13.52 -3.98
CA VAL A 101 9.69 -13.05 -3.00
C VAL A 101 9.61 -11.54 -3.03
N THR A 102 8.40 -11.00 -2.84
CA THR A 102 8.22 -9.55 -2.62
C THR A 102 7.92 -9.29 -1.14
N ILE A 103 8.63 -8.34 -0.56
CA ILE A 103 8.39 -7.86 0.81
C ILE A 103 7.83 -6.44 0.72
N HIS A 104 6.58 -6.30 1.17
CA HIS A 104 5.87 -5.02 1.13
C HIS A 104 6.20 -4.13 2.32
N ASP A 105 6.30 -4.70 3.52
CA ASP A 105 6.77 -4.03 4.73
C ASP A 105 7.28 -5.04 5.76
N LEU A 106 7.88 -4.54 6.83
CA LEU A 106 8.29 -5.28 8.00
C LEU A 106 7.69 -4.69 9.29
N ALA A 107 6.47 -4.14 9.20
CA ALA A 107 5.76 -3.55 10.33
C ALA A 107 5.64 -4.52 11.51
N PHE A 108 5.45 -5.80 11.23
CA PHE A 108 5.36 -6.86 12.23
C PHE A 108 6.66 -7.10 13.01
N LEU A 109 7.83 -6.71 12.50
CA LEU A 109 9.10 -6.72 13.21
C LEU A 109 9.35 -5.42 13.98
N ARG A 110 8.90 -4.29 13.42
CA ARG A 110 9.03 -2.96 14.04
C ARG A 110 8.08 -2.77 15.21
N PHE A 111 6.88 -3.36 15.13
CA PHE A 111 5.80 -3.23 16.12
C PHE A 111 5.29 -4.60 16.58
N PRO A 112 6.14 -5.42 17.24
CA PRO A 112 5.78 -6.81 17.58
C PRO A 112 4.63 -6.91 18.61
N ALA A 113 4.36 -5.85 19.35
CA ALA A 113 3.26 -5.80 20.33
C ALA A 113 1.87 -5.90 19.68
N ILE A 114 1.78 -5.65 18.37
CA ILE A 114 0.53 -5.68 17.61
C ILE A 114 0.09 -7.10 17.20
N LEU A 115 0.96 -8.10 17.37
CA LEU A 115 0.74 -9.45 16.89
C LEU A 115 0.25 -10.37 18.00
N ASP A 116 -0.77 -11.17 17.72
CA ASP A 116 -1.09 -12.35 18.53
C ASP A 116 -0.05 -13.48 18.32
N ALA A 117 -0.19 -14.56 19.07
CA ALA A 117 0.78 -15.67 19.04
C ALA A 117 0.83 -16.39 17.67
N ASP A 118 -0.31 -16.51 17.00
CA ASP A 118 -0.40 -17.19 15.70
C ASP A 118 0.19 -16.31 14.58
N ALA A 119 -0.10 -15.01 14.59
CA ALA A 119 0.51 -14.04 13.70
C ALA A 119 2.04 -13.98 13.89
N ARG A 120 2.54 -13.97 15.14
CA ARG A 120 3.99 -14.01 15.40
C ARG A 120 4.65 -15.25 14.80
N ARG A 121 4.04 -16.42 14.98
CA ARG A 121 4.56 -17.68 14.39
C ARG A 121 4.56 -17.62 12.86
N TYR A 122 3.51 -17.08 12.29
CA TYR A 122 3.39 -16.91 10.85
C TYR A 122 4.46 -15.97 10.30
N TYR A 123 4.55 -14.76 10.84
CA TYR A 123 5.51 -13.74 10.40
C TYR A 123 6.97 -14.11 10.67
N ALA A 124 7.27 -14.96 11.68
CA ALA A 124 8.62 -15.46 11.93
C ALA A 124 9.21 -16.24 10.74
N GLN A 125 8.37 -16.75 9.83
CA GLN A 125 8.81 -17.45 8.62
C GLN A 125 9.60 -16.55 7.66
N VAL A 126 9.47 -15.23 7.74
CA VAL A 126 10.20 -14.28 6.89
C VAL A 126 11.72 -14.49 6.98
N ARG A 127 12.24 -14.72 8.21
CA ARG A 127 13.68 -14.98 8.43
C ARG A 127 14.19 -16.21 7.67
N THR A 128 13.37 -17.24 7.60
CA THR A 128 13.70 -18.45 6.84
C THR A 128 13.57 -18.21 5.34
N THR A 129 12.52 -17.52 4.92
CA THR A 129 12.26 -17.25 3.51
C THR A 129 13.39 -16.45 2.88
N VAL A 130 13.82 -15.33 3.50
CA VAL A 130 14.88 -14.49 2.94
C VAL A 130 16.24 -15.21 2.81
N ARG A 131 16.49 -16.23 3.64
CA ARG A 131 17.71 -17.06 3.54
C ARG A 131 17.68 -17.98 2.32
N HIS A 132 16.51 -18.47 1.94
CA HIS A 132 16.32 -19.47 0.90
C HIS A 132 15.79 -18.92 -0.43
N ALA A 133 15.29 -17.68 -0.47
CA ALA A 133 14.88 -17.04 -1.71
C ALA A 133 16.09 -16.78 -2.61
N ASP A 134 15.92 -16.97 -3.92
CA ASP A 134 16.97 -16.72 -4.91
C ASP A 134 17.10 -15.23 -5.25
N ALA A 135 16.00 -14.47 -5.12
CA ALA A 135 15.99 -13.02 -5.13
C ALA A 135 14.89 -12.47 -4.21
N ILE A 136 15.12 -11.29 -3.67
CA ILE A 136 14.16 -10.58 -2.82
C ILE A 136 13.86 -9.24 -3.49
N ILE A 137 12.58 -8.93 -3.65
CA ILE A 137 12.09 -7.64 -4.11
C ILE A 137 11.60 -6.86 -2.89
N ALA A 138 12.12 -5.66 -2.71
CA ALA A 138 11.61 -4.66 -1.78
C ALA A 138 10.84 -3.58 -2.56
N VAL A 139 9.69 -3.17 -2.04
CA VAL A 139 8.82 -2.18 -2.72
C VAL A 139 9.31 -0.73 -2.58
N SER A 140 10.32 -0.49 -1.74
CA SER A 140 10.98 0.80 -1.54
C SER A 140 12.44 0.61 -1.08
N ARG A 141 13.25 1.67 -1.15
CA ARG A 141 14.59 1.67 -0.54
C ARG A 141 14.50 1.52 0.97
N THR A 142 13.53 2.18 1.59
CA THR A 142 13.25 2.05 3.03
C THR A 142 12.96 0.60 3.40
N THR A 143 12.11 -0.12 2.66
CA THR A 143 11.86 -1.55 2.89
C THR A 143 13.11 -2.40 2.66
N ARG A 144 13.94 -2.09 1.64
CA ARG A 144 15.24 -2.77 1.45
C ARG A 144 16.15 -2.59 2.66
N ASP A 145 16.28 -1.36 3.14
CA ASP A 145 17.15 -1.05 4.27
C ASP A 145 16.66 -1.75 5.55
N ASP A 146 15.34 -1.84 5.74
CA ASP A 146 14.74 -2.64 6.81
C ASP A 146 15.02 -4.14 6.67
N ILE A 147 14.93 -4.70 5.45
CA ILE A 147 15.27 -6.11 5.19
C ILE A 147 16.73 -6.38 5.56
N CYS A 148 17.63 -5.50 5.14
CA CYS A 148 19.05 -5.64 5.47
C CYS A 148 19.29 -5.55 6.98
N ALA A 149 18.71 -4.56 7.64
CA ALA A 149 18.96 -4.30 9.06
C ALA A 149 18.27 -5.31 10.00
N LEU A 150 17.03 -5.72 9.70
CA LEU A 150 16.21 -6.54 10.61
C LEU A 150 16.33 -8.05 10.35
N LEU A 151 16.73 -8.43 9.12
CA LEU A 151 16.80 -9.83 8.70
C LEU A 151 18.21 -10.29 8.35
N ASP A 152 19.22 -9.41 8.49
CA ASP A 152 20.63 -9.68 8.21
C ASP A 152 20.85 -10.18 6.76
N VAL A 153 20.22 -9.47 5.81
CA VAL A 153 20.32 -9.78 4.37
C VAL A 153 21.26 -8.78 3.70
N PRO A 154 22.29 -9.25 2.96
CA PRO A 154 23.19 -8.36 2.20
C PRO A 154 22.44 -7.53 1.17
N PRO A 155 22.74 -6.23 1.01
CA PRO A 155 22.01 -5.32 0.11
C PRO A 155 21.94 -5.78 -1.35
N GLU A 156 22.98 -6.45 -1.85
CA GLU A 156 23.08 -6.98 -3.21
C GLU A 156 22.09 -8.13 -3.50
N ARG A 157 21.46 -8.70 -2.47
CA ARG A 157 20.42 -9.71 -2.60
C ARG A 157 19.01 -9.13 -2.68
N VAL A 158 18.88 -7.82 -2.49
CA VAL A 158 17.57 -7.14 -2.43
C VAL A 158 17.47 -6.13 -3.57
N ASP A 159 16.60 -6.44 -4.50
CA ASP A 159 16.25 -5.51 -5.59
C ASP A 159 15.13 -4.58 -5.18
N VAL A 160 15.23 -3.29 -5.48
CA VAL A 160 14.14 -2.34 -5.25
C VAL A 160 13.29 -2.24 -6.51
N VAL A 161 12.01 -2.58 -6.38
CA VAL A 161 11.02 -2.43 -7.46
C VAL A 161 9.82 -1.68 -6.90
N TYR A 162 9.70 -0.41 -7.25
CA TYR A 162 8.60 0.42 -6.79
C TYR A 162 7.25 -0.06 -7.30
N GLU A 163 6.23 0.09 -6.45
CA GLU A 163 4.84 -0.09 -6.84
C GLU A 163 4.32 1.10 -7.66
N ALA A 164 3.09 1.01 -8.14
CA ALA A 164 2.41 2.11 -8.81
C ALA A 164 0.95 2.18 -8.34
N ALA A 165 0.32 3.32 -8.57
CA ALA A 165 -1.10 3.45 -8.30
C ALA A 165 -1.93 2.60 -9.29
N ASP A 166 -3.13 2.21 -8.86
CA ASP A 166 -4.07 1.56 -9.75
C ASP A 166 -4.48 2.53 -10.88
N PRO A 167 -4.49 2.08 -12.16
CA PRO A 167 -4.82 2.94 -13.30
C PRO A 167 -6.21 3.59 -13.24
N MET A 168 -7.10 3.11 -12.38
CA MET A 168 -8.38 3.78 -12.17
C MET A 168 -8.25 5.16 -11.50
N PHE A 169 -7.18 5.37 -10.69
CA PHE A 169 -6.89 6.68 -10.11
C PHE A 169 -6.27 7.57 -11.19
N ALA A 170 -6.90 8.70 -11.42
CA ALA A 170 -6.49 9.69 -12.40
C ALA A 170 -7.10 11.04 -12.01
N PRO A 171 -6.52 12.16 -12.44
CA PRO A 171 -7.11 13.46 -12.24
C PRO A 171 -8.52 13.51 -12.84
N GLN A 172 -9.47 14.00 -12.09
CA GLN A 172 -10.86 14.22 -12.51
C GLN A 172 -11.32 15.56 -11.95
N PRO A 173 -11.69 16.53 -12.79
CA PRO A 173 -12.20 17.79 -12.31
C PRO A 173 -13.45 17.58 -11.44
N VAL A 174 -13.39 18.08 -10.22
CA VAL A 174 -14.53 18.13 -9.30
C VAL A 174 -14.69 19.57 -8.87
N PRO A 175 -15.72 20.30 -9.34
CA PRO A 175 -15.93 21.70 -8.95
C PRO A 175 -16.08 21.82 -7.43
N ALA A 176 -15.49 22.87 -6.85
CA ALA A 176 -15.61 23.17 -5.42
C ALA A 176 -17.09 23.22 -5.01
N GLY A 177 -17.42 22.69 -3.82
CA GLY A 177 -18.80 22.64 -3.33
C GLY A 177 -19.66 21.53 -3.92
N THR A 178 -19.17 20.75 -4.93
CA THR A 178 -19.90 19.56 -5.42
C THR A 178 -20.14 18.58 -4.28
N VAL A 179 -21.41 18.27 -4.01
CA VAL A 179 -21.78 17.37 -2.90
C VAL A 179 -21.95 15.94 -3.39
N ARG A 180 -21.37 15.02 -2.64
CA ARG A 180 -21.56 13.58 -2.82
C ARG A 180 -21.97 12.90 -1.52
N LEU A 181 -22.88 11.93 -1.61
CA LEU A 181 -23.29 11.08 -0.50
C LEU A 181 -22.47 9.80 -0.52
N ILE A 182 -21.66 9.59 0.52
CA ILE A 182 -20.84 8.38 0.69
C ILE A 182 -21.14 7.80 2.07
N ASN A 183 -21.57 6.53 2.14
CA ASN A 183 -21.94 5.87 3.40
C ASN A 183 -22.84 6.73 4.29
N ARG A 184 -23.88 7.39 3.71
CA ARG A 184 -24.84 8.28 4.38
C ARG A 184 -24.22 9.62 4.87
N GLN A 185 -22.96 9.90 4.60
CA GLN A 185 -22.31 11.18 4.92
C GLN A 185 -22.31 12.07 3.68
N ARG A 186 -22.72 13.32 3.84
CA ARG A 186 -22.69 14.35 2.79
C ARG A 186 -21.34 15.06 2.84
N LEU A 187 -20.55 14.94 1.78
CA LEU A 187 -19.26 15.59 1.66
C LEU A 187 -19.27 16.57 0.50
N ALA A 188 -18.76 17.77 0.74
CA ALA A 188 -18.62 18.80 -0.28
C ALA A 188 -17.15 18.91 -0.73
N ALA A 189 -16.92 18.94 -2.02
CA ALA A 189 -15.57 19.06 -2.59
C ALA A 189 -14.87 20.35 -2.13
N ASP A 190 -13.57 20.27 -1.90
CA ASP A 190 -12.69 21.32 -1.37
C ASP A 190 -13.08 21.79 0.05
N GLN A 191 -13.82 20.97 0.82
CA GLN A 191 -14.22 21.29 2.18
C GLN A 191 -13.69 20.29 3.22
N PHE A 192 -12.76 19.40 2.86
CA PHE A 192 -12.20 18.42 3.80
C PHE A 192 -10.77 18.02 3.44
N MET A 193 -9.99 17.71 4.46
CA MET A 193 -8.75 16.95 4.32
C MET A 193 -9.07 15.45 4.39
N LEU A 194 -8.34 14.61 3.64
CA LEU A 194 -8.63 13.20 3.48
C LEU A 194 -7.50 12.33 4.03
N PHE A 195 -7.83 11.41 4.93
CA PHE A 195 -6.98 10.28 5.31
C PHE A 195 -7.54 8.98 4.72
N VAL A 196 -6.68 8.12 4.17
CA VAL A 196 -7.07 6.83 3.60
C VAL A 196 -6.16 5.73 4.12
N SER A 197 -6.67 4.87 4.98
CA SER A 197 -6.06 3.59 5.38
C SER A 197 -6.99 2.82 6.31
N THR A 198 -6.66 1.55 6.60
CA THR A 198 -7.19 0.86 7.80
C THR A 198 -6.81 1.64 9.05
N LEU A 199 -7.78 1.79 9.98
CA LEU A 199 -7.54 2.50 11.25
C LEU A 199 -6.77 1.57 12.19
N GLU A 200 -5.48 1.80 12.35
CA GLU A 200 -4.58 0.99 13.18
C GLU A 200 -3.48 1.87 13.80
N PRO A 201 -2.85 1.46 14.93
CA PRO A 201 -1.95 2.33 15.71
C PRO A 201 -0.78 2.91 14.90
N ARG A 202 -0.17 2.15 13.98
CA ARG A 202 0.96 2.64 13.18
C ARG A 202 0.60 3.78 12.24
N LYS A 203 -0.69 4.00 11.98
CA LYS A 203 -1.19 5.12 11.17
C LYS A 203 -1.24 6.44 11.93
N ASN A 204 -1.03 6.41 13.24
CA ASN A 204 -0.80 7.59 14.08
C ASN A 204 -1.88 8.69 13.96
N ILE A 205 -3.11 8.29 13.74
CA ILE A 205 -4.25 9.21 13.61
C ILE A 205 -4.41 10.12 14.84
N PRO A 206 -4.18 9.65 16.09
CA PRO A 206 -4.27 10.52 17.28
C PRO A 206 -3.39 11.77 17.21
N THR A 207 -2.17 11.70 16.66
CA THR A 207 -1.31 12.90 16.47
C THR A 207 -1.95 13.90 15.49
N LEU A 208 -2.52 13.40 14.38
CA LEU A 208 -3.26 14.25 13.43
C LEU A 208 -4.47 14.92 14.10
N LEU A 209 -5.21 14.19 14.94
CA LEU A 209 -6.36 14.74 15.67
C LEU A 209 -5.96 15.83 16.65
N ARG A 210 -4.84 15.69 17.36
CA ARG A 210 -4.31 16.75 18.24
C ARG A 210 -3.86 17.98 17.45
N GLY A 211 -3.19 17.77 16.29
CA GLY A 211 -2.89 18.87 15.37
C GLY A 211 -4.16 19.61 14.91
N LEU A 212 -5.22 18.88 14.57
CA LEU A 212 -6.51 19.46 14.19
C LEU A 212 -7.16 20.23 15.35
N GLN A 213 -7.08 19.70 16.58
CA GLN A 213 -7.56 20.42 17.77
C GLN A 213 -6.84 21.76 17.93
N ILE A 214 -5.51 21.78 17.82
CA ILE A 214 -4.72 23.00 17.90
C ILE A 214 -5.17 24.03 16.84
N CYS A 215 -5.41 23.59 15.60
CA CYS A 215 -5.94 24.44 14.54
C CYS A 215 -7.28 25.05 14.91
N ARG A 216 -8.24 24.24 15.39
CA ARG A 216 -9.56 24.68 15.83
C ARG A 216 -9.47 25.72 16.96
N ASP A 217 -8.63 25.45 17.95
CA ASP A 217 -8.51 26.32 19.13
C ASP A 217 -7.86 27.66 18.77
N ARG A 218 -6.95 27.69 17.78
CA ARG A 218 -6.35 28.92 17.25
C ARG A 218 -7.31 29.72 16.36
N MET A 219 -8.10 29.00 15.53
CA MET A 219 -9.01 29.64 14.55
C MET A 219 -10.41 28.99 14.58
N PRO A 220 -11.21 29.26 15.61
CA PRO A 220 -12.51 28.60 15.83
C PRO A 220 -13.54 28.82 14.71
N ALA A 221 -13.40 29.90 13.93
CA ALA A 221 -14.29 30.22 12.81
C ALA A 221 -13.95 29.46 11.52
N THR A 222 -12.78 28.82 11.45
CA THR A 222 -12.38 28.07 10.27
C THR A 222 -13.03 26.67 10.29
N PRO A 223 -13.73 26.26 9.22
CA PRO A 223 -14.45 25.00 9.18
C PRO A 223 -13.53 23.83 8.81
N TYR A 224 -12.48 23.60 9.62
CA TYR A 224 -11.62 22.43 9.40
C TYR A 224 -12.43 21.14 9.46
N HIS A 225 -12.25 20.28 8.49
CA HIS A 225 -12.93 18.99 8.44
C HIS A 225 -12.00 17.89 7.99
N LEU A 226 -11.94 16.78 8.75
CA LEU A 226 -11.15 15.60 8.45
C LEU A 226 -12.07 14.42 8.09
N VAL A 227 -11.82 13.80 6.96
CA VAL A 227 -12.49 12.57 6.53
C VAL A 227 -11.54 11.39 6.66
N LEU A 228 -11.93 10.40 7.45
CA LEU A 228 -11.22 9.13 7.65
C LEU A 228 -11.91 8.06 6.80
N ALA A 229 -11.28 7.63 5.71
CA ALA A 229 -11.77 6.58 4.82
C ALA A 229 -10.94 5.30 4.97
N GLY A 230 -11.57 4.19 5.33
CA GLY A 230 -10.94 2.89 5.50
C GLY A 230 -11.63 2.02 6.53
N ALA A 231 -11.35 0.73 6.49
CA ALA A 231 -11.93 -0.22 7.43
C ALA A 231 -11.44 0.04 8.86
N ARG A 232 -12.23 -0.36 9.83
CA ARG A 232 -11.76 -0.51 11.20
C ARG A 232 -10.69 -1.60 11.24
N GLY A 233 -9.58 -1.29 11.90
CA GLY A 233 -8.49 -2.22 12.09
C GLY A 233 -8.45 -2.77 13.52
N TRP A 234 -7.34 -3.42 13.84
CA TRP A 234 -7.08 -3.85 15.21
C TRP A 234 -6.59 -2.67 16.06
N LEU A 235 -6.98 -2.65 17.33
CA LEU A 235 -6.63 -1.58 18.30
C LEU A 235 -6.96 -0.17 17.79
N ASP A 236 -8.08 0.01 17.12
CA ASP A 236 -8.54 1.31 16.59
C ASP A 236 -9.25 2.19 17.63
N GLN A 237 -9.57 1.64 18.82
CA GLN A 237 -10.30 2.36 19.86
C GLN A 237 -9.68 3.71 20.25
N PRO A 238 -8.34 3.88 20.35
CA PRO A 238 -7.72 5.16 20.67
C PRO A 238 -8.04 6.28 19.68
N VAL A 239 -8.38 5.97 18.42
CA VAL A 239 -8.82 6.98 17.45
C VAL A 239 -10.16 7.57 17.85
N PHE A 240 -11.11 6.71 18.22
CA PHE A 240 -12.46 7.13 18.62
C PHE A 240 -12.47 7.81 19.99
N ASP A 241 -11.59 7.37 20.90
CA ASP A 241 -11.41 8.00 22.19
C ASP A 241 -10.85 9.43 22.01
N ALA A 242 -9.82 9.59 21.20
CA ALA A 242 -9.24 10.90 20.88
C ALA A 242 -10.27 11.84 20.22
N ILE A 243 -11.11 11.37 19.29
CA ILE A 243 -12.18 12.21 18.69
C ILE A 243 -13.12 12.75 19.77
N ARG A 244 -13.51 11.93 20.77
CA ARG A 244 -14.40 12.33 21.86
C ARG A 244 -13.69 13.27 22.86
N GLU A 245 -12.52 12.86 23.35
CA GLU A 245 -11.76 13.61 24.35
C GLU A 245 -11.35 15.00 23.86
N LEU A 246 -10.96 15.10 22.59
CA LEU A 246 -10.60 16.34 21.94
C LEU A 246 -11.82 17.14 21.43
N GLN A 247 -13.04 16.63 21.64
CA GLN A 247 -14.30 17.27 21.21
C GLN A 247 -14.31 17.60 19.70
N LEU A 248 -13.86 16.63 18.85
CA LEU A 248 -13.75 16.79 17.39
C LEU A 248 -14.89 16.12 16.62
N THR A 249 -15.97 15.72 17.27
CA THR A 249 -17.06 14.96 16.64
C THR A 249 -17.66 15.66 15.42
N ASP A 250 -17.74 16.99 15.45
CA ASP A 250 -18.30 17.78 14.34
C ASP A 250 -17.28 18.05 13.21
N GLN A 251 -15.98 17.91 13.50
CA GLN A 251 -14.89 18.12 12.53
C GLN A 251 -14.33 16.84 11.93
N VAL A 252 -14.77 15.67 12.39
CA VAL A 252 -14.24 14.38 11.90
C VAL A 252 -15.37 13.48 11.41
N THR A 253 -15.31 13.10 10.15
CA THR A 253 -16.21 12.10 9.57
C THR A 253 -15.48 10.78 9.37
N VAL A 254 -15.95 9.70 10.00
CA VAL A 254 -15.44 8.35 9.80
C VAL A 254 -16.35 7.62 8.80
N LEU A 255 -15.85 7.38 7.59
CA LEU A 255 -16.62 6.73 6.53
C LEU A 255 -16.64 5.20 6.62
N GLY A 256 -15.64 4.59 7.28
CA GLY A 256 -15.41 3.16 7.14
C GLY A 256 -14.92 2.79 5.73
N SER A 257 -15.12 1.55 5.34
CA SER A 257 -14.76 1.08 3.98
C SER A 257 -15.61 1.78 2.93
N VAL A 258 -14.97 2.26 1.86
CA VAL A 258 -15.61 2.93 0.74
C VAL A 258 -15.38 2.15 -0.57
N SER A 259 -16.25 2.35 -1.56
CA SER A 259 -16.05 1.80 -2.89
C SER A 259 -14.82 2.43 -3.56
N ARG A 260 -14.21 1.73 -4.51
CA ARG A 260 -13.08 2.28 -5.29
C ARG A 260 -13.45 3.54 -6.07
N HIS A 261 -14.68 3.61 -6.55
CA HIS A 261 -15.21 4.80 -7.24
C HIS A 261 -15.39 5.99 -6.28
N ASP A 262 -15.85 5.72 -5.05
CA ASP A 262 -15.94 6.76 -4.03
C ASP A 262 -14.56 7.20 -3.57
N LEU A 263 -13.60 6.26 -3.42
CA LEU A 263 -12.22 6.58 -3.09
C LEU A 263 -11.56 7.47 -4.15
N ARG A 264 -11.76 7.17 -5.44
CA ARG A 264 -11.31 8.04 -6.53
C ARG A 264 -11.89 9.44 -6.43
N TRP A 265 -13.20 9.55 -6.15
CA TRP A 265 -13.83 10.85 -5.96
C TRP A 265 -13.25 11.57 -4.76
N LEU A 266 -13.05 10.89 -3.63
CA LEU A 266 -12.49 11.47 -2.41
C LEU A 266 -11.10 12.09 -2.66
N TYR A 267 -10.21 11.39 -3.36
CA TYR A 267 -8.89 11.92 -3.72
C TYR A 267 -8.98 13.16 -4.62
N ASN A 268 -9.92 13.18 -5.57
CA ASN A 268 -10.09 14.32 -6.48
C ASN A 268 -10.85 15.49 -5.86
N ALA A 269 -11.62 15.25 -4.80
CA ALA A 269 -12.49 16.23 -4.17
C ALA A 269 -11.92 16.81 -2.86
N CYS A 270 -10.93 16.15 -2.23
CA CYS A 270 -10.36 16.67 -1.00
C CYS A 270 -9.58 17.96 -1.25
N ARG A 271 -9.54 18.82 -0.22
CA ARG A 271 -8.71 20.02 -0.23
C ARG A 271 -7.22 19.65 -0.25
N PHE A 272 -6.85 18.63 0.53
CA PHE A 272 -5.55 17.95 0.50
C PHE A 272 -5.64 16.59 1.19
N TYR A 273 -4.71 15.72 0.85
CA TYR A 273 -4.53 14.41 1.47
C TYR A 273 -3.58 14.48 2.66
N VAL A 274 -3.84 13.69 3.73
CA VAL A 274 -2.99 13.62 4.93
C VAL A 274 -2.58 12.18 5.25
N ASN A 275 -1.30 11.96 5.63
CA ASN A 275 -0.78 10.66 6.04
C ASN A 275 0.18 10.79 7.24
N PRO A 276 -0.31 10.64 8.48
CA PRO A 276 0.50 10.80 9.69
C PRO A 276 1.24 9.53 10.11
N SER A 277 1.36 8.51 9.26
CA SER A 277 1.89 7.19 9.61
C SER A 277 3.28 7.25 10.24
N LEU A 278 3.51 6.42 11.26
CA LEU A 278 4.82 6.18 11.86
C LEU A 278 5.70 5.30 10.97
N TYR A 279 5.08 4.47 10.16
CA TYR A 279 5.74 3.50 9.31
C TYR A 279 4.87 3.10 8.11
N GLU A 280 5.50 3.04 6.94
CA GLU A 280 4.94 2.52 5.69
C GLU A 280 6.03 1.76 4.92
N GLY A 281 5.63 0.69 4.22
CA GLY A 281 6.56 0.02 3.32
C GLY A 281 6.77 0.79 2.02
N PHE A 282 5.68 1.38 1.48
CA PHE A 282 5.73 2.20 0.28
C PHE A 282 4.91 3.50 0.43
N GLY A 283 3.61 3.38 0.69
CA GLY A 283 2.72 4.53 0.79
C GLY A 283 1.79 4.68 -0.42
N LEU A 284 1.18 3.57 -0.87
CA LEU A 284 0.23 3.59 -1.99
C LEU A 284 -0.84 4.67 -1.89
N PRO A 285 -1.49 4.93 -0.72
CA PRO A 285 -2.49 5.99 -0.63
C PRO A 285 -1.94 7.40 -0.89
N LEU A 286 -0.68 7.67 -0.52
CA LEU A 286 -0.01 8.92 -0.88
C LEU A 286 0.18 9.01 -2.40
N LEU A 287 0.64 7.94 -3.03
CA LEU A 287 0.82 7.90 -4.48
C LEU A 287 -0.52 8.07 -5.22
N GLU A 288 -1.58 7.41 -4.76
CA GLU A 288 -2.93 7.52 -5.33
C GLU A 288 -3.45 8.97 -5.23
N ALA A 289 -3.21 9.64 -4.10
CA ALA A 289 -3.53 11.06 -3.92
C ALA A 289 -2.79 11.94 -4.93
N LEU A 290 -1.46 11.75 -5.07
CA LEU A 290 -0.64 12.49 -6.02
C LEU A 290 -1.06 12.26 -7.48
N VAL A 291 -1.38 11.02 -7.84
CA VAL A 291 -1.90 10.67 -9.18
C VAL A 291 -3.23 11.37 -9.46
N CYS A 292 -4.09 11.52 -8.46
CA CYS A 292 -5.35 12.26 -8.58
C CYS A 292 -5.16 13.79 -8.55
N GLY A 293 -3.93 14.28 -8.32
CA GLY A 293 -3.64 15.71 -8.22
C GLY A 293 -3.93 16.32 -6.85
N ALA A 294 -4.21 15.51 -5.82
CA ALA A 294 -4.41 16.03 -4.47
C ALA A 294 -3.08 16.54 -3.88
N PRO A 295 -3.01 17.79 -3.36
CA PRO A 295 -1.89 18.21 -2.53
C PRO A 295 -1.74 17.28 -1.33
N ALA A 296 -0.51 17.00 -0.87
CA ALA A 296 -0.30 16.02 0.18
C ALA A 296 0.52 16.56 1.35
N LEU A 297 0.07 16.21 2.56
CA LEU A 297 0.76 16.39 3.83
C LEU A 297 1.05 15.01 4.43
N ALA A 298 2.31 14.72 4.74
CA ALA A 298 2.70 13.40 5.17
C ALA A 298 3.75 13.44 6.29
N SER A 299 3.83 12.36 7.05
CA SER A 299 4.92 12.14 7.99
C SER A 299 6.27 12.10 7.29
N ASP A 300 7.26 12.68 7.94
CA ASP A 300 8.65 12.65 7.50
C ASP A 300 9.29 11.27 7.78
N ILE A 301 8.93 10.29 6.97
CA ILE A 301 9.51 8.94 7.00
C ILE A 301 10.01 8.54 5.61
N GLY A 302 11.03 7.66 5.57
CA GLY A 302 11.78 7.35 4.36
C GLY A 302 10.91 6.94 3.17
N SER A 303 9.99 6.00 3.34
CA SER A 303 9.13 5.51 2.26
C SER A 303 8.18 6.60 1.71
N LEU A 304 7.60 7.43 2.58
CA LEU A 304 6.74 8.53 2.15
C LEU A 304 7.55 9.63 1.44
N ARG A 305 8.81 9.88 1.85
CA ARG A 305 9.72 10.76 1.13
C ARG A 305 10.08 10.23 -0.26
N GLU A 306 10.29 8.91 -0.40
CA GLU A 306 10.55 8.29 -1.69
C GLU A 306 9.38 8.49 -2.67
N VAL A 307 8.15 8.34 -2.18
CA VAL A 307 6.93 8.49 -2.98
C VAL A 307 6.58 9.95 -3.22
N GLY A 308 6.60 10.78 -2.18
CA GLY A 308 6.16 12.16 -2.25
C GLY A 308 7.18 13.12 -2.86
N GLY A 309 8.49 12.81 -2.75
CA GLY A 309 9.56 13.70 -3.23
C GLY A 309 9.41 15.13 -2.72
N GLU A 310 9.62 16.11 -3.58
CA GLU A 310 9.43 17.53 -3.27
C GLU A 310 7.95 17.98 -3.33
N ALA A 311 7.06 17.10 -3.82
CA ALA A 311 5.66 17.45 -4.04
C ALA A 311 4.83 17.41 -2.75
N ALA A 312 5.15 16.52 -1.81
CA ALA A 312 4.46 16.45 -0.53
C ALA A 312 5.07 17.41 0.52
N CYS A 313 4.23 17.90 1.42
CA CYS A 313 4.69 18.58 2.62
C CYS A 313 5.00 17.53 3.69
N PHE A 314 6.20 17.57 4.28
CA PHE A 314 6.60 16.59 5.29
C PHE A 314 6.70 17.22 6.68
N VAL A 315 6.18 16.49 7.68
CA VAL A 315 6.15 16.91 9.08
C VAL A 315 6.68 15.77 9.97
N PRO A 316 7.47 16.05 11.01
CA PRO A 316 7.89 15.05 11.97
C PRO A 316 6.70 14.27 12.56
N THR A 317 6.83 12.97 12.74
CA THR A 317 5.71 12.06 13.07
C THR A 317 5.02 12.36 14.40
N GLY A 318 5.74 12.88 15.39
CA GLY A 318 5.23 13.13 16.75
C GLY A 318 5.03 14.62 17.08
N ASP A 319 5.23 15.55 16.14
CA ASP A 319 5.17 16.99 16.38
C ASP A 319 3.76 17.54 16.07
N GLU A 320 2.88 17.51 17.07
CA GLU A 320 1.49 17.94 16.95
C GLU A 320 1.36 19.42 16.54
N ALA A 321 2.30 20.29 17.01
CA ALA A 321 2.31 21.70 16.66
C ALA A 321 2.71 21.91 15.19
N ALA A 322 3.73 21.20 14.72
CA ALA A 322 4.12 21.25 13.30
C ALA A 322 3.02 20.69 12.38
N TRP A 323 2.28 19.65 12.82
CA TRP A 323 1.08 19.18 12.10
C TRP A 323 0.01 20.27 12.03
N ALA A 324 -0.27 20.97 13.14
CA ALA A 324 -1.22 22.08 13.15
C ALA A 324 -0.80 23.19 12.19
N ASP A 325 0.46 23.63 12.23
CA ASP A 325 0.97 24.69 11.36
C ASP A 325 0.88 24.29 9.86
N ALA A 326 1.17 23.04 9.53
CA ALA A 326 1.07 22.55 8.17
C ALA A 326 -0.39 22.39 7.70
N ILE A 327 -1.29 21.94 8.57
CA ILE A 327 -2.73 21.84 8.29
C ILE A 327 -3.28 23.23 8.01
N ASP A 328 -3.02 24.21 8.90
CA ASP A 328 -3.51 25.58 8.77
C ASP A 328 -3.00 26.24 7.48
N ARG A 329 -1.71 26.13 7.20
CA ARG A 329 -1.10 26.63 5.97
C ARG A 329 -1.75 26.01 4.73
N LEU A 330 -1.85 24.69 4.63
CA LEU A 330 -2.46 24.02 3.48
C LEU A 330 -3.97 24.26 3.40
N TRP A 331 -4.64 24.56 4.50
CA TRP A 331 -6.05 24.91 4.49
C TRP A 331 -6.29 26.26 3.84
N HIS A 332 -5.45 27.25 4.10
CA HIS A 332 -5.64 28.64 3.68
C HIS A 332 -4.86 29.01 2.40
N ASP A 333 -3.67 28.47 2.16
CA ASP A 333 -2.82 28.81 1.00
C ASP A 333 -3.17 27.98 -0.24
N ALA A 334 -4.04 28.57 -1.08
CA ALA A 334 -4.43 27.94 -2.36
C ALA A 334 -3.26 27.85 -3.34
N ASP A 335 -2.35 28.82 -3.35
CA ASP A 335 -1.20 28.83 -4.25
C ASP A 335 -0.21 27.71 -3.89
N GLU A 336 0.02 27.47 -2.61
CA GLU A 336 0.82 26.33 -2.18
C GLU A 336 0.16 25.01 -2.62
N ARG A 337 -1.15 24.85 -2.40
CA ARG A 337 -1.87 23.64 -2.86
C ARG A 337 -1.74 23.44 -4.35
N ASN A 338 -1.90 24.47 -5.17
CA ASN A 338 -1.79 24.40 -6.63
C ASN A 338 -0.37 24.00 -7.07
N ARG A 339 0.67 24.59 -6.47
CA ARG A 339 2.07 24.20 -6.74
C ARG A 339 2.32 22.74 -6.41
N ARG A 340 1.85 22.28 -5.23
CA ARG A 340 2.03 20.89 -4.79
C ARG A 340 1.25 19.90 -5.65
N SER A 341 0.04 20.24 -6.07
CA SER A 341 -0.76 19.44 -7.00
C SER A 341 -0.03 19.23 -8.33
N ALA A 342 0.48 20.31 -8.92
CA ALA A 342 1.23 20.24 -10.19
C ALA A 342 2.50 19.39 -10.03
N SER A 343 3.30 19.62 -8.97
CA SER A 343 4.50 18.84 -8.68
C SER A 343 4.17 17.38 -8.36
N GLY A 344 3.04 17.13 -7.69
CA GLY A 344 2.55 15.78 -7.33
C GLY A 344 2.28 14.91 -8.54
N THR A 345 1.62 15.46 -9.54
CA THR A 345 1.34 14.75 -10.79
C THR A 345 2.63 14.37 -11.52
N VAL A 346 3.61 15.25 -11.55
CA VAL A 346 4.94 14.97 -12.16
C VAL A 346 5.68 13.89 -11.36
N GLN A 347 5.70 13.99 -10.04
CA GLN A 347 6.35 13.01 -9.16
C GLN A 347 5.71 11.62 -9.29
N ALA A 348 4.37 11.56 -9.33
CA ALA A 348 3.62 10.31 -9.48
C ALA A 348 3.91 9.60 -10.82
N GLY A 349 4.19 10.35 -11.89
CA GLY A 349 4.57 9.79 -13.19
C GLY A 349 5.85 8.95 -13.19
N ARG A 350 6.67 9.01 -12.14
CA ARG A 350 7.86 8.16 -11.97
C ARG A 350 7.51 6.71 -11.61
N PHE A 351 6.30 6.46 -11.13
CA PHE A 351 5.83 5.17 -10.65
C PHE A 351 4.83 4.58 -11.65
N ALA A 352 5.26 3.54 -12.35
CA ALA A 352 4.45 2.90 -13.38
C ALA A 352 4.55 1.37 -13.26
N TRP A 353 3.43 0.68 -13.38
CA TRP A 353 3.39 -0.79 -13.39
C TRP A 353 4.22 -1.39 -14.52
N GLN A 354 4.38 -0.67 -15.63
CA GLN A 354 5.24 -1.07 -16.74
C GLN A 354 6.71 -1.16 -16.33
N HIS A 355 7.21 -0.18 -15.56
CA HIS A 355 8.58 -0.19 -15.05
C HIS A 355 8.75 -1.30 -14.00
N ALA A 356 7.77 -1.47 -13.11
CA ALA A 356 7.77 -2.55 -12.11
C ALA A 356 7.82 -3.93 -12.78
N ALA A 357 7.00 -4.15 -13.80
CA ALA A 357 6.97 -5.41 -14.55
C ALA A 357 8.28 -5.68 -15.28
N GLN A 358 8.85 -4.67 -15.94
CA GLN A 358 10.14 -4.79 -16.65
C GLN A 358 11.27 -5.17 -15.69
N ALA A 359 11.37 -4.48 -14.56
CA ALA A 359 12.38 -4.77 -13.53
C ALA A 359 12.19 -6.17 -12.96
N THR A 360 10.95 -6.56 -12.64
CA THR A 360 10.66 -7.89 -12.10
C THR A 360 10.98 -9.01 -13.10
N LEU A 361 10.65 -8.84 -14.38
CA LEU A 361 11.00 -9.79 -15.45
C LEU A 361 12.52 -9.91 -15.62
N ALA A 362 13.29 -8.83 -15.46
CA ALA A 362 14.74 -8.86 -15.48
C ALA A 362 15.31 -9.70 -14.30
N ILE A 363 14.72 -9.56 -13.10
CA ILE A 363 15.08 -10.38 -11.94
C ILE A 363 14.79 -11.87 -12.22
N TYR A 364 13.65 -12.22 -12.80
CA TYR A 364 13.33 -13.62 -13.14
C TYR A 364 14.34 -14.20 -14.11
N ARG A 365 14.70 -13.46 -15.18
CA ARG A 365 15.72 -13.89 -16.14
C ARG A 365 17.09 -14.11 -15.49
N ARG A 366 17.45 -13.31 -14.50
CA ARG A 366 18.70 -13.44 -13.75
C ARG A 366 18.71 -14.70 -12.89
N VAL A 367 17.62 -15.03 -12.19
CA VAL A 367 17.57 -16.19 -11.29
C VAL A 367 17.35 -17.49 -12.04
N ALA A 368 16.62 -17.49 -13.17
CA ALA A 368 16.40 -18.69 -14.00
C ALA A 368 17.67 -19.19 -14.72
N ARG A 369 18.71 -18.35 -14.86
CA ARG A 369 19.99 -18.71 -15.49
C ARG A 369 21.02 -19.30 -14.53
N ARG A 370 20.73 -19.29 -13.24
CA ARG A 370 21.58 -19.89 -12.19
C ARG A 370 21.20 -21.34 -11.94
#